data_02178ab9cbd2ce0a27563ca588be2777
#
_entry.id   02178ab9cbd2ce0a27563ca588be2777
#
_cell.length_a   1.000
_cell.length_b   1.000
_cell.length_c   1.000
_cell.angle_alpha   90.00
_cell.angle_beta   90.00
_cell.angle_gamma   90.00
#
_symmetry.space_group_name_H-M   'P 1'
#
loop_
_entity.id
_entity.type
_entity.pdbx_description
1 polymer ?
#
loop_
_entity_poly.entity_id
_entity_poly.type
_entity_poly.pdbx_seq_one_letter_code
_entity_poly.pdbx_strand_id
1 'polypeptide(L)'
;MTSPNPLDAALKRLAHALESLEAADERRAAANRVRADLEEELGVMQDDRARLAAELDGALARNRTLALANVDVAHRLERAESMLGELVDSINPSHLESPPDASVGEAP
;
A
#
# COMPACT_ATOMS: atom_id res chain seq x y z
N MET A 1 -8.95 -28.13 -78.04
CA MET A 1 -8.91 -28.32 -76.60
C MET A 1 -7.45 -28.35 -76.15
N THR A 2 -7.03 -27.26 -75.58
CA THR A 2 -5.71 -27.14 -74.95
C THR A 2 -5.78 -27.78 -73.59
N SER A 3 -5.10 -28.89 -73.39
CA SER A 3 -4.88 -29.47 -72.07
C SER A 3 -4.23 -28.43 -71.18
N PRO A 4 -4.65 -28.25 -69.94
CA PRO A 4 -4.03 -27.32 -69.06
C PRO A 4 -2.55 -27.70 -68.90
N ASN A 5 -1.68 -26.74 -69.14
CA ASN A 5 -0.24 -26.94 -69.02
C ASN A 5 0.08 -27.30 -67.56
N PRO A 6 0.74 -28.45 -67.29
CA PRO A 6 1.12 -28.80 -65.91
C PRO A 6 1.97 -27.75 -65.22
N LEU A 7 2.73 -27.00 -65.97
CA LEU A 7 3.55 -25.89 -65.48
C LEU A 7 2.65 -24.75 -64.94
N ASP A 8 1.60 -24.37 -65.66
CA ASP A 8 0.67 -23.34 -65.23
C ASP A 8 -0.04 -23.74 -63.95
N ALA A 9 -0.47 -25.00 -63.81
CA ALA A 9 -1.06 -25.51 -62.61
C ALA A 9 -0.08 -25.49 -61.42
N ALA A 10 1.17 -25.84 -61.66
CA ALA A 10 2.24 -25.80 -60.67
C ALA A 10 2.52 -24.35 -60.21
N LEU A 11 2.57 -23.40 -61.11
CA LEU A 11 2.79 -21.98 -60.83
C LEU A 11 1.61 -21.39 -60.02
N LYS A 12 0.38 -21.74 -60.36
CA LYS A 12 -0.79 -21.34 -59.56
C LYS A 12 -0.77 -21.88 -58.14
N ARG A 13 -0.36 -23.14 -57.96
CA ARG A 13 -0.21 -23.72 -56.62
C ARG A 13 0.89 -23.05 -55.84
N LEU A 14 2.01 -22.72 -56.47
CA LEU A 14 3.11 -22.00 -55.86
C LEU A 14 2.68 -20.57 -55.47
N ALA A 15 2.00 -19.86 -56.36
CA ALA A 15 1.45 -18.53 -56.05
C ALA A 15 0.48 -18.56 -54.85
N HIS A 16 -0.41 -19.56 -54.83
CA HIS A 16 -1.35 -19.73 -53.72
C HIS A 16 -0.63 -20.08 -52.40
N ALA A 17 0.39 -20.91 -52.44
CA ALA A 17 1.21 -21.22 -51.28
C ALA A 17 1.96 -19.97 -50.75
N LEU A 18 2.48 -19.15 -51.64
CA LEU A 18 3.14 -17.89 -51.26
C LEU A 18 2.18 -16.91 -50.62
N GLU A 19 0.96 -16.74 -51.18
CA GLU A 19 -0.07 -15.89 -50.57
C GLU A 19 -0.45 -16.40 -49.18
N SER A 20 -0.62 -17.70 -49.01
CA SER A 20 -0.90 -18.30 -47.69
C SER A 20 0.23 -18.08 -46.71
N LEU A 21 1.48 -18.18 -47.16
CA LEU A 21 2.67 -17.95 -46.33
C LEU A 21 2.79 -16.50 -45.95
N GLU A 22 2.57 -15.53 -46.86
CA GLU A 22 2.56 -14.11 -46.58
C GLU A 22 1.49 -13.74 -45.57
N ALA A 23 0.28 -14.28 -45.71
CA ALA A 23 -0.80 -14.07 -44.76
C ALA A 23 -0.48 -14.64 -43.37
N ALA A 24 0.17 -15.79 -43.32
CA ALA A 24 0.64 -16.39 -42.06
C ALA A 24 1.73 -15.58 -41.42
N ASP A 25 2.66 -15.03 -42.19
CA ASP A 25 3.73 -14.16 -41.70
C ASP A 25 3.18 -12.85 -41.13
N GLU A 26 2.22 -12.22 -41.81
CA GLU A 26 1.53 -11.03 -41.32
C GLU A 26 0.82 -11.28 -39.99
N ARG A 27 0.10 -12.40 -39.89
CA ARG A 27 -0.55 -12.79 -38.62
C ARG A 27 0.46 -13.01 -37.50
N ARG A 28 1.58 -13.65 -37.82
CA ARG A 28 2.66 -13.89 -36.86
C ARG A 28 3.30 -12.59 -36.40
N ALA A 29 3.56 -11.67 -37.34
CA ALA A 29 4.11 -10.35 -37.03
C ALA A 29 3.15 -9.53 -36.15
N ALA A 30 1.85 -9.56 -36.43
CA ALA A 30 0.84 -8.91 -35.62
C ALA A 30 0.77 -9.51 -34.21
N ALA A 31 0.79 -10.85 -34.09
CA ALA A 31 0.81 -11.55 -32.81
C ALA A 31 2.07 -11.22 -32.01
N ASN A 32 3.22 -11.12 -32.64
CA ASN A 32 4.48 -10.77 -31.99
C ASN A 32 4.46 -9.31 -31.47
N ARG A 33 3.85 -8.37 -32.20
CA ARG A 33 3.67 -6.99 -31.72
C ARG A 33 2.78 -6.94 -30.49
N VAL A 34 1.65 -7.63 -30.49
CA VAL A 34 0.77 -7.71 -29.33
C VAL A 34 1.49 -8.30 -28.14
N ARG A 35 2.28 -9.35 -28.35
CA ARG A 35 3.10 -9.95 -27.29
C ARG A 35 4.11 -8.97 -26.72
N ALA A 36 4.82 -8.24 -27.60
CA ALA A 36 5.79 -7.24 -27.16
C ALA A 36 5.15 -6.11 -26.34
N ASP A 37 3.97 -5.63 -26.76
CA ASP A 37 3.22 -4.63 -26.03
C ASP A 37 2.77 -5.15 -24.67
N LEU A 38 2.30 -6.38 -24.58
CA LEU A 38 1.91 -7.02 -23.32
C LEU A 38 3.11 -7.22 -22.38
N GLU A 39 4.26 -7.61 -22.92
CA GLU A 39 5.50 -7.74 -22.14
C GLU A 39 5.94 -6.39 -21.57
N GLU A 40 5.84 -5.33 -22.35
CA GLU A 40 6.13 -3.97 -21.88
C GLU A 40 5.17 -3.53 -20.78
N GLU A 41 3.86 -3.72 -20.97
CA GLU A 41 2.85 -3.43 -19.93
C GLU A 41 3.09 -4.22 -18.66
N LEU A 42 3.41 -5.52 -18.80
CA LEU A 42 3.72 -6.37 -17.67
C LEU A 42 4.95 -5.88 -16.90
N GLY A 43 5.99 -5.43 -17.61
CA GLY A 43 7.18 -4.82 -17.02
C GLY A 43 6.83 -3.58 -16.21
N VAL A 44 6.03 -2.68 -16.77
CA VAL A 44 5.56 -1.46 -16.08
C VAL A 44 4.74 -1.82 -14.83
N MET A 45 3.84 -2.78 -14.93
CA MET A 45 3.04 -3.24 -13.79
C MET A 45 3.89 -3.87 -12.69
N GLN A 46 4.92 -4.62 -13.04
CA GLN A 46 5.86 -5.21 -12.08
C GLN A 46 6.67 -4.13 -11.35
N ASP A 47 7.15 -3.12 -12.08
CA ASP A 47 7.86 -1.99 -11.50
C ASP A 47 6.96 -1.17 -10.56
N ASP A 48 5.73 -0.90 -10.95
CA ASP A 48 4.74 -0.22 -10.11
C ASP A 48 4.43 -1.02 -8.85
N ARG A 49 4.28 -2.32 -8.99
CA ARG A 49 4.04 -3.21 -7.84
C ARG A 49 5.21 -3.19 -6.85
N ALA A 50 6.44 -3.23 -7.36
CA ALA A 50 7.65 -3.15 -6.52
C ALA A 50 7.72 -1.79 -5.79
N ARG A 51 7.43 -0.70 -6.49
CA ARG A 51 7.37 0.63 -5.90
C ARG A 51 6.31 0.75 -4.83
N LEU A 52 5.10 0.28 -5.10
CA LEU A 52 4.00 0.29 -4.13
C LEU A 52 4.31 -0.56 -2.91
N ALA A 53 4.96 -1.71 -3.08
CA ALA A 53 5.41 -2.53 -1.96
C ALA A 53 6.41 -1.79 -1.08
N ALA A 54 7.39 -1.09 -1.67
CA ALA A 54 8.35 -0.28 -0.92
C ALA A 54 7.68 0.90 -0.20
N GLU A 55 6.72 1.58 -0.84
CA GLU A 55 5.94 2.66 -0.24
C GLU A 55 5.11 2.15 0.94
N LEU A 56 4.49 0.99 0.79
CA LEU A 56 3.71 0.35 1.85
C LEU A 56 4.58 -0.01 3.05
N ASP A 57 5.74 -0.62 2.83
CA ASP A 57 6.68 -0.95 3.89
C ASP A 57 7.15 0.31 4.64
N GLY A 58 7.45 1.37 3.90
CA GLY A 58 7.79 2.68 4.47
C GLY A 58 6.65 3.28 5.30
N ALA A 59 5.41 3.19 4.81
CA ALA A 59 4.23 3.67 5.54
C ALA A 59 3.98 2.86 6.82
N LEU A 60 4.13 1.54 6.76
CA LEU A 60 4.02 0.67 7.93
C LEU A 60 5.09 0.97 8.98
N ALA A 61 6.33 1.21 8.55
CA ALA A 61 7.42 1.60 9.45
C ALA A 61 7.12 2.94 10.14
N ARG A 62 6.64 3.94 9.38
CA ARG A 62 6.22 5.24 9.95
C ARG A 62 5.06 5.09 10.93
N ASN A 63 4.07 4.25 10.60
CA ASN A 63 2.95 3.98 11.51
C ASN A 63 3.40 3.36 12.83
N ARG A 64 4.33 2.43 12.81
CA ARG A 64 4.90 1.84 14.02
C ARG A 64 5.62 2.89 14.85
N THR A 65 6.43 3.73 14.23
CA THR A 65 7.12 4.84 14.91
C THR A 65 6.13 5.81 15.55
N LEU A 66 5.07 6.19 14.83
CA LEU A 66 4.01 7.06 15.36
C LEU A 66 3.25 6.41 16.51
N ALA A 67 2.94 5.12 16.40
CA ALA A 67 2.27 4.38 17.48
C ALA A 67 3.11 4.37 18.77
N LEU A 68 4.42 4.13 18.65
CA LEU A 68 5.34 4.17 19.78
C LEU A 68 5.45 5.58 20.37
N ALA A 69 5.53 6.60 19.52
CA ALA A 69 5.56 7.99 19.97
C ALA A 69 4.27 8.38 20.70
N ASN A 70 3.12 7.94 20.21
CA ASN A 70 1.82 8.18 20.85
C ASN A 70 1.74 7.51 22.21
N VAL A 71 2.24 6.29 22.37
CA VAL A 71 2.30 5.61 23.67
C VAL A 71 3.20 6.38 24.64
N ASP A 72 4.37 6.83 24.18
CA ASP A 72 5.29 7.62 25.01
C ASP A 72 4.66 8.95 25.46
N VAL A 73 4.01 9.65 24.53
CA VAL A 73 3.28 10.90 24.87
C VAL A 73 2.15 10.64 25.86
N ALA A 74 1.38 9.57 25.67
CA ALA A 74 0.31 9.20 26.60
C ALA A 74 0.85 8.96 28.02
N HIS A 75 1.96 8.24 28.15
CA HIS A 75 2.61 8.02 29.45
C HIS A 75 3.13 9.31 30.09
N ARG A 76 3.69 10.22 29.29
CA ARG A 76 4.13 11.53 29.77
C ARG A 76 2.97 12.37 30.26
N LEU A 77 1.85 12.34 29.53
CA LEU A 77 0.64 13.05 29.94
C LEU A 77 0.05 12.49 31.24
N GLU A 78 -0.02 11.17 31.39
CA GLU A 78 -0.46 10.52 32.62
C GLU A 78 0.40 10.91 33.82
N ARG A 79 1.72 10.91 33.64
CA ARG A 79 2.66 11.36 34.70
C ARG A 79 2.49 12.81 35.03
N ALA A 80 2.35 13.67 34.03
CA ALA A 80 2.13 15.11 34.24
C ALA A 80 0.81 15.34 34.93
N GLU A 81 -0.25 14.64 34.56
CA GLU A 81 -1.57 14.69 35.21
C GLU A 81 -1.48 14.26 36.68
N SER A 82 -0.79 13.16 36.97
CA SER A 82 -0.56 12.70 38.35
C SER A 82 0.21 13.71 39.18
N MET A 83 1.28 14.31 38.61
CA MET A 83 2.09 15.32 39.30
C MET A 83 1.29 16.57 39.56
N LEU A 84 0.44 17.01 38.63
CA LEU A 84 -0.45 18.15 38.80
C LEU A 84 -1.52 17.88 39.88
N GLY A 85 -2.08 16.65 39.87
CA GLY A 85 -3.01 16.21 40.89
C GLY A 85 -2.42 16.24 42.28
N GLU A 86 -1.22 15.72 42.48
CA GLU A 86 -0.47 15.77 43.73
C GLU A 86 -0.18 17.23 44.17
N LEU A 87 0.19 18.06 43.23
CA LEU A 87 0.48 19.48 43.50
C LEU A 87 -0.78 20.22 43.94
N VAL A 88 -1.90 20.01 43.26
CA VAL A 88 -3.21 20.58 43.62
C VAL A 88 -3.64 20.12 45.00
N ASP A 89 -3.51 18.84 45.30
CA ASP A 89 -3.85 18.25 46.60
C ASP A 89 -2.97 18.85 47.71
N SER A 90 -1.69 19.10 47.45
CA SER A 90 -0.77 19.72 48.41
C SER A 90 -1.04 21.20 48.67
N ILE A 91 -1.61 21.91 47.69
CA ILE A 91 -1.93 23.33 47.77
C ILE A 91 -3.35 23.57 48.31
N ASN A 92 -4.24 22.58 48.19
CA ASN A 92 -5.63 22.72 48.58
C ASN A 92 -5.78 22.74 50.11
N PRO A 93 -6.16 23.88 50.73
CA PRO A 93 -6.20 24.00 52.20
C PRO A 93 -7.33 23.18 52.84
N SER A 94 -8.24 22.59 52.08
CA SER A 94 -9.31 21.78 52.60
C SER A 94 -8.84 20.46 53.26
N HIS A 95 -7.62 20.04 53.03
CA HIS A 95 -6.99 18.92 53.75
C HIS A 95 -6.37 19.32 55.10
N LEU A 96 -6.19 20.63 55.33
CA LEU A 96 -5.59 21.15 56.54
C LEU A 96 -6.61 21.60 57.57
N GLU A 97 -7.89 21.69 57.21
CA GLU A 97 -8.98 22.01 58.11
C GLU A 97 -9.82 20.75 58.43
N SER A 98 -9.25 19.89 59.23
CA SER A 98 -10.12 19.22 60.18
C SER A 98 -10.54 20.25 61.24
N PRO A 99 -11.81 20.57 61.40
CA PRO A 99 -12.20 21.44 62.47
C PRO A 99 -11.69 20.84 63.77
N PRO A 100 -11.03 21.62 64.61
CA PRO A 100 -10.70 21.12 65.93
C PRO A 100 -12.02 20.68 66.57
N ASP A 101 -12.05 19.48 67.02
CA ASP A 101 -13.15 18.98 67.76
C ASP A 101 -13.46 19.93 68.92
N ALA A 102 -14.49 20.72 68.73
CA ALA A 102 -14.97 21.62 69.76
C ALA A 102 -15.84 20.79 70.74
N SER A 103 -15.25 19.79 71.28
CA SER A 103 -15.76 19.23 72.52
C SER A 103 -15.24 20.11 73.67
N VAL A 104 -15.78 21.27 73.75
CA VAL A 104 -15.79 21.99 75.00
C VAL A 104 -16.66 21.22 75.93
N GLY A 105 -16.02 20.41 76.75
CA GLY A 105 -16.72 19.82 77.87
C GLY A 105 -17.31 20.96 78.68
N GLU A 106 -18.61 21.05 78.68
CA GLU A 106 -19.30 21.86 79.65
C GLU A 106 -18.96 21.33 81.02
N ALA A 107 -18.23 22.12 81.75
CA ALA A 107 -18.20 21.98 83.18
C ALA A 107 -19.57 22.37 83.75
N PRO A 108 -20.16 21.65 84.63
CA PRO A 108 -21.46 22.00 85.22
C PRO A 108 -21.35 23.29 86.06
#